data_f34323c10d225690b55772d5f54f276e
#
_entry.id   f34323c10d225690b55772d5f54f276e
#
_cell.length_a   1.000
_cell.length_b   1.000
_cell.length_c   1.000
_cell.angle_alpha   90.00
_cell.angle_beta   90.00
_cell.angle_gamma   90.00
#
_symmetry.space_group_name_H-M   'P 1'
#
loop_
_entity.id
_entity.type
_entity.pdbx_description
1 polymer ?
#
loop_
_entity_poly.entity_id
_entity_poly.type
_entity_poly.pdbx_seq_one_letter_code
_entity_poly.pdbx_strand_id
1 'polypeptide(L)'
;PTPTPAALTITADHPITELQPSDALKFAVANGALKDVKVTDPEGNEVTGTLKDAVWTPSKPWTLNTSYTVTATLSNTDPHAGSTTTATKKIKSVDGDVNVVEMLYSDASVGIAMPVIIKFKHEVVDAGMRANIQKAMQIDVSPKQEGSWGWLDHSQLMWRPKDFWKAGTKVSVRGKLTGLPTSSHRWATRDIEGSFQVGDARIVKIYIDKHKMDVFQNGKIVRTIPVTTGKPGASTTTR
;
A
#
# COMPACT_ATOMS: atom_id res chain seq x y z
N PRO A 1 4.55 32.20 45.72
CA PRO A 1 3.73 31.32 44.85
C PRO A 1 4.56 30.15 44.37
N THR A 2 3.98 28.99 44.37
CA THR A 2 4.66 27.79 43.83
C THR A 2 4.77 27.94 42.30
N PRO A 3 5.98 27.80 41.69
CA PRO A 3 6.14 27.88 40.25
C PRO A 3 5.23 26.88 39.52
N THR A 4 4.57 27.31 38.43
CA THR A 4 3.70 26.46 37.61
C THR A 4 4.32 26.26 36.23
N PRO A 5 5.09 25.18 36.02
CA PRO A 5 5.74 24.91 34.75
C PRO A 5 4.73 24.51 33.67
N ALA A 6 5.13 24.61 32.40
CA ALA A 6 4.35 24.12 31.28
C ALA A 6 4.16 22.61 31.37
N ALA A 7 2.95 22.13 31.05
CA ALA A 7 2.57 20.72 31.08
C ALA A 7 2.18 20.24 29.70
N LEU A 8 2.68 19.05 29.31
CA LEU A 8 2.49 18.41 28.00
C LEU A 8 1.44 17.31 28.06
N THR A 9 0.50 17.34 27.11
CA THR A 9 -0.37 16.24 26.80
C THR A 9 -0.11 15.78 25.36
N ILE A 10 0.05 14.47 25.16
CA ILE A 10 0.22 13.86 23.83
C ILE A 10 -0.96 12.95 23.57
N THR A 11 -1.60 13.11 22.40
CA THR A 11 -2.66 12.27 21.90
C THR A 11 -2.38 11.85 20.46
N ALA A 12 -3.11 10.85 19.95
CA ALA A 12 -3.11 10.42 18.55
C ALA A 12 -4.51 9.97 18.19
N ASP A 13 -4.73 9.45 16.97
CA ASP A 13 -6.03 8.89 16.58
C ASP A 13 -6.30 7.56 17.30
N HIS A 14 -5.26 6.86 17.71
CA HIS A 14 -5.30 5.68 18.59
C HIS A 14 -4.56 5.95 19.91
N PRO A 15 -4.71 5.09 20.94
CA PRO A 15 -3.95 5.23 22.18
C PRO A 15 -2.44 5.33 21.93
N ILE A 16 -1.75 6.24 22.62
CA ILE A 16 -0.29 6.41 22.47
C ILE A 16 0.53 5.17 22.90
N THR A 17 -0.10 4.19 23.49
CA THR A 17 0.43 2.87 23.82
C THR A 17 0.15 1.80 22.75
N GLU A 18 -0.62 2.15 21.71
CA GLU A 18 -1.06 1.26 20.63
C GLU A 18 -1.12 2.02 19.29
N LEU A 19 -0.12 2.89 19.04
CA LEU A 19 -0.06 3.70 17.82
C LEU A 19 -0.06 2.82 16.58
N GLN A 20 -0.95 3.11 15.68
CA GLN A 20 -0.93 2.48 14.35
C GLN A 20 0.15 3.09 13.47
N PRO A 21 0.64 2.37 12.45
CA PRO A 21 1.75 2.82 11.62
C PRO A 21 1.59 4.21 10.99
N SER A 22 0.38 4.66 10.73
CA SER A 22 0.07 5.97 10.12
C SER A 22 -0.27 7.08 11.10
N ASP A 23 -0.31 6.83 12.41
CA ASP A 23 -0.73 7.82 13.40
C ASP A 23 0.24 8.99 13.49
N ALA A 24 -0.31 10.20 13.60
CA ALA A 24 0.42 11.40 13.95
C ALA A 24 0.23 11.71 15.45
N LEU A 25 1.24 12.33 16.06
CA LEU A 25 1.17 12.78 17.44
C LEU A 25 0.61 14.21 17.51
N LYS A 26 -0.39 14.43 18.35
CA LYS A 26 -1.01 15.73 18.60
C LYS A 26 -0.60 16.22 19.99
N PHE A 27 -0.11 17.44 20.08
CA PHE A 27 0.43 18.03 21.29
C PHE A 27 -0.47 19.13 21.82
N ALA A 28 -0.79 19.06 23.09
CA ALA A 28 -1.43 20.16 23.81
C ALA A 28 -0.53 20.59 24.98
N VAL A 29 -0.33 21.88 25.17
CA VAL A 29 0.52 22.45 26.21
C VAL A 29 -0.31 23.39 27.08
N ALA A 30 -0.35 23.14 28.38
CA ALA A 30 -0.89 24.05 29.38
C ALA A 30 0.24 24.88 29.98
N ASN A 31 -0.04 26.13 30.36
CA ASN A 31 0.88 27.10 30.98
C ASN A 31 2.15 27.33 30.16
N GLY A 32 2.07 27.25 28.83
CA GLY A 32 3.22 27.44 27.96
C GLY A 32 2.89 27.19 26.49
N ALA A 33 3.94 27.03 25.67
CA ALA A 33 3.83 26.71 24.28
C ALA A 33 4.88 25.65 23.86
N LEU A 34 4.54 24.83 22.89
CA LEU A 34 5.47 23.86 22.29
C LEU A 34 6.53 24.61 21.46
N LYS A 35 7.80 24.33 21.72
CA LYS A 35 8.94 24.89 20.97
C LYS A 35 9.56 23.90 20.02
N ASP A 36 9.78 22.67 20.52
CA ASP A 36 10.46 21.62 19.74
C ASP A 36 10.00 20.23 20.20
N VAL A 37 10.09 19.26 19.28
CA VAL A 37 9.78 17.85 19.53
C VAL A 37 10.86 16.98 18.92
N LYS A 38 11.45 16.14 19.74
CA LYS A 38 12.35 15.07 19.31
C LYS A 38 11.75 13.72 19.67
N VAL A 39 11.75 12.81 18.70
CA VAL A 39 11.31 11.41 18.90
C VAL A 39 12.51 10.51 18.68
N THR A 40 12.75 9.56 19.58
CA THR A 40 13.82 8.57 19.43
C THR A 40 13.28 7.16 19.52
N ASP A 41 13.92 6.25 18.78
CA ASP A 41 13.69 4.82 18.84
C ASP A 41 14.37 4.19 20.08
N PRO A 42 14.22 2.86 20.33
CA PRO A 42 14.85 2.19 21.47
C PRO A 42 16.38 2.22 21.45
N GLU A 43 16.99 2.32 20.28
CA GLU A 43 18.43 2.41 20.08
C GLU A 43 18.97 3.84 20.26
N GLY A 44 18.08 4.82 20.46
CA GLY A 44 18.42 6.23 20.65
C GLY A 44 18.55 7.01 19.35
N ASN A 45 18.26 6.41 18.19
CA ASN A 45 18.28 7.10 16.91
C ASN A 45 17.07 8.03 16.80
N GLU A 46 17.25 9.17 16.14
CA GLU A 46 16.17 10.13 15.92
C GLU A 46 15.22 9.64 14.82
N VAL A 47 13.94 9.60 15.13
CA VAL A 47 12.87 9.34 14.19
C VAL A 47 12.53 10.65 13.48
N THR A 48 12.72 10.68 12.16
CA THR A 48 12.42 11.88 11.35
C THR A 48 10.92 12.11 11.23
N GLY A 49 10.50 13.37 11.31
CA GLY A 49 9.09 13.76 11.18
C GLY A 49 8.95 15.27 10.94
N THR A 50 7.73 15.72 10.72
CA THR A 50 7.41 17.13 10.49
C THR A 50 6.44 17.62 11.56
N LEU A 51 6.83 18.68 12.26
CA LEU A 51 5.97 19.38 13.22
C LEU A 51 5.27 20.56 12.54
N LYS A 52 3.94 20.54 12.52
CA LYS A 52 3.11 21.64 12.01
C LYS A 52 1.85 21.76 12.87
N ASP A 53 1.52 22.97 13.30
CA ASP A 53 0.29 23.27 14.08
C ASP A 53 0.11 22.34 15.30
N ALA A 54 1.19 22.08 16.03
CA ALA A 54 1.26 21.15 17.16
C ALA A 54 0.90 19.69 16.82
N VAL A 55 1.00 19.29 15.53
CA VAL A 55 0.89 17.92 15.06
C VAL A 55 2.25 17.49 14.50
N TRP A 56 2.80 16.44 15.04
CA TRP A 56 4.02 15.83 14.55
C TRP A 56 3.69 14.56 13.75
N THR A 57 4.06 14.56 12.48
CA THR A 57 3.81 13.44 11.56
C THR A 57 5.13 12.75 11.24
N PRO A 58 5.26 11.45 11.48
CA PRO A 58 6.47 10.71 11.13
C PRO A 58 6.68 10.66 9.61
N SER A 59 7.93 10.80 9.16
CA SER A 59 8.28 10.69 7.74
C SER A 59 8.15 9.27 7.19
N LYS A 60 8.18 8.28 8.07
CA LYS A 60 7.95 6.86 7.78
C LYS A 60 6.96 6.31 8.80
N PRO A 61 6.14 5.32 8.43
CA PRO A 61 5.25 4.65 9.37
C PRO A 61 5.98 4.14 10.61
N TRP A 62 5.29 4.17 11.75
CA TRP A 62 5.81 3.57 12.98
C TRP A 62 6.11 2.09 12.76
N THR A 63 7.30 1.65 13.20
CA THR A 63 7.64 0.22 13.22
C THR A 63 6.78 -0.47 14.27
N LEU A 64 6.14 -1.58 13.93
CA LEU A 64 5.31 -2.37 14.85
C LEU A 64 6.12 -2.88 16.06
N ASN A 65 5.45 -3.17 17.15
CA ASN A 65 6.03 -3.74 18.38
C ASN A 65 7.16 -2.90 19.00
N THR A 66 7.21 -1.59 18.73
CA THR A 66 8.33 -0.73 19.06
C THR A 66 7.93 0.36 20.05
N SER A 67 8.75 0.58 21.07
CA SER A 67 8.59 1.69 22.02
C SER A 67 9.44 2.87 21.60
N TYR A 68 8.91 4.08 21.69
CA TYR A 68 9.60 5.31 21.36
C TYR A 68 9.60 6.25 22.54
N THR A 69 10.55 7.18 22.56
CA THR A 69 10.62 8.26 23.53
C THR A 69 10.40 9.60 22.84
N VAL A 70 9.40 10.34 23.28
CA VAL A 70 9.11 11.71 22.83
C VAL A 70 9.67 12.65 23.86
N THR A 71 10.55 13.57 23.45
CA THR A 71 11.09 14.66 24.24
C THR A 71 10.63 15.98 23.64
N ALA A 72 9.87 16.76 24.39
CA ALA A 72 9.36 18.05 23.96
C ALA A 72 9.98 19.19 24.80
N THR A 73 10.40 20.26 24.13
CA THR A 73 10.83 21.50 24.78
C THR A 73 9.66 22.47 24.77
N LEU A 74 9.27 22.94 25.94
CA LEU A 74 8.14 23.84 26.17
C LEU A 74 8.65 25.17 26.66
N SER A 75 8.06 26.31 26.21
CA SER A 75 8.24 27.60 26.91
C SER A 75 7.24 27.70 28.06
N ASN A 76 7.66 28.26 29.18
CA ASN A 76 6.79 28.54 30.32
C ASN A 76 6.15 29.96 30.18
N THR A 77 4.90 30.09 30.60
CA THR A 77 4.27 31.42 30.77
C THR A 77 4.53 32.01 32.17
N ASP A 78 4.80 31.17 33.16
CA ASP A 78 5.17 31.59 34.51
C ASP A 78 6.68 31.90 34.55
N PRO A 79 7.07 33.19 34.79
CA PRO A 79 8.47 33.55 34.84
C PRO A 79 9.25 32.91 36.00
N HIS A 80 8.57 32.46 37.06
CA HIS A 80 9.19 31.79 38.20
C HIS A 80 9.52 30.31 37.90
N ALA A 81 8.95 29.74 36.84
CA ALA A 81 9.22 28.38 36.40
C ALA A 81 10.44 28.26 35.46
N GLY A 82 11.16 29.36 35.23
CA GLY A 82 12.22 29.45 34.24
C GLY A 82 11.67 29.67 32.81
N SER A 83 12.58 29.80 31.83
CA SER A 83 12.17 30.11 30.44
C SER A 83 11.61 28.91 29.68
N THR A 84 12.08 27.70 30.02
CA THR A 84 11.70 26.46 29.35
C THR A 84 11.55 25.29 30.31
N THR A 85 10.73 24.32 29.91
CA THR A 85 10.57 23.02 30.58
C THR A 85 10.75 21.92 29.52
N THR A 86 11.46 20.84 29.87
CA THR A 86 11.57 19.65 29.04
C THR A 86 10.62 18.57 29.57
N ALA A 87 9.75 18.07 28.72
CA ALA A 87 8.83 16.97 29.03
C ALA A 87 9.18 15.71 28.21
N THR A 88 9.26 14.57 28.87
CA THR A 88 9.54 13.29 28.22
C THR A 88 8.37 12.33 28.41
N LYS A 89 7.94 11.68 27.34
CA LYS A 89 6.88 10.65 27.34
C LYS A 89 7.32 9.43 26.57
N LYS A 90 7.00 8.25 27.09
CA LYS A 90 7.10 6.99 26.34
C LYS A 90 5.79 6.75 25.59
N ILE A 91 5.91 6.34 24.34
CA ILE A 91 4.81 5.90 23.48
C ILE A 91 5.17 4.54 22.89
N LYS A 92 4.19 3.79 22.44
CA LYS A 92 4.41 2.46 21.86
C LYS A 92 3.54 2.29 20.63
N SER A 93 4.11 1.69 19.58
CA SER A 93 3.32 1.23 18.44
C SER A 93 2.56 -0.04 18.78
N VAL A 94 1.49 -0.30 18.04
CA VAL A 94 0.65 -1.49 18.20
C VAL A 94 1.47 -2.77 18.01
N ASP A 95 1.15 -3.79 18.80
CA ASP A 95 1.69 -5.12 18.60
C ASP A 95 0.98 -5.80 17.41
N GLY A 96 1.75 -6.34 16.47
CA GLY A 96 1.16 -6.97 15.30
C GLY A 96 2.18 -7.46 14.29
N ASP A 97 1.66 -7.96 13.19
CA ASP A 97 2.42 -8.52 12.09
C ASP A 97 2.36 -7.67 10.82
N VAL A 98 3.24 -8.00 9.90
CA VAL A 98 3.30 -7.37 8.57
C VAL A 98 2.66 -8.25 7.51
N ASN A 99 1.99 -7.62 6.54
CA ASN A 99 1.55 -8.28 5.32
C ASN A 99 2.43 -7.83 4.16
N VAL A 100 3.21 -8.76 3.62
CA VAL A 100 4.05 -8.50 2.44
C VAL A 100 3.16 -8.31 1.22
N VAL A 101 3.40 -7.23 0.49
CA VAL A 101 2.64 -6.87 -0.72
C VAL A 101 3.61 -6.75 -1.88
N GLU A 102 3.27 -7.31 -3.04
CA GLU A 102 4.09 -7.26 -4.24
C GLU A 102 3.25 -7.07 -5.51
N MET A 103 3.81 -6.39 -6.51
CA MET A 103 3.29 -6.38 -7.86
C MET A 103 3.96 -7.50 -8.65
N LEU A 104 3.15 -8.42 -9.19
CA LEU A 104 3.66 -9.49 -10.05
C LEU A 104 3.96 -8.95 -11.46
N TYR A 105 4.97 -9.54 -12.09
CA TYR A 105 5.39 -9.21 -13.48
C TYR A 105 5.83 -7.76 -13.68
N SER A 106 6.34 -7.09 -12.64
CA SER A 106 7.02 -5.81 -12.82
C SER A 106 8.24 -5.96 -13.73
N ASP A 107 8.48 -4.93 -14.56
CA ASP A 107 9.57 -4.85 -15.54
C ASP A 107 9.57 -5.96 -16.60
N ALA A 108 8.44 -6.63 -16.79
CA ALA A 108 8.27 -7.68 -17.77
C ALA A 108 7.64 -7.18 -19.07
N SER A 109 7.80 -7.98 -20.15
CA SER A 109 6.94 -7.91 -21.34
C SER A 109 5.83 -8.94 -21.19
N VAL A 110 4.58 -8.47 -21.21
CA VAL A 110 3.41 -9.32 -20.92
C VAL A 110 2.49 -9.46 -22.14
N GLY A 111 1.66 -10.49 -22.14
CA GLY A 111 0.63 -10.68 -23.18
C GLY A 111 -0.55 -9.72 -23.04
N ILE A 112 -1.32 -9.53 -24.11
CA ILE A 112 -2.46 -8.61 -24.18
C ILE A 112 -3.62 -8.93 -23.21
N ALA A 113 -3.63 -10.11 -22.61
CA ALA A 113 -4.66 -10.53 -21.65
C ALA A 113 -4.19 -10.46 -20.19
N MET A 114 -2.91 -10.11 -19.93
CA MET A 114 -2.33 -10.09 -18.58
C MET A 114 -2.89 -8.92 -17.77
N PRO A 115 -3.56 -9.13 -16.64
CA PRO A 115 -3.95 -8.04 -15.75
C PRO A 115 -2.74 -7.50 -14.97
N VAL A 116 -2.86 -6.29 -14.42
CA VAL A 116 -2.05 -5.90 -13.25
C VAL A 116 -2.44 -6.78 -12.09
N ILE A 117 -1.48 -7.34 -11.36
CA ILE A 117 -1.73 -8.21 -10.19
C ILE A 117 -0.93 -7.68 -9.00
N ILE A 118 -1.63 -7.30 -7.95
CA ILE A 118 -1.05 -6.97 -6.64
C ILE A 118 -1.40 -8.11 -5.70
N LYS A 119 -0.37 -8.80 -5.20
CA LYS A 119 -0.50 -9.97 -4.34
C LYS A 119 -0.14 -9.64 -2.91
N PHE A 120 -0.99 -10.08 -1.99
CA PHE A 120 -0.80 -10.01 -0.55
C PHE A 120 -0.41 -11.39 -0.03
N LYS A 121 0.59 -11.47 0.84
CA LYS A 121 1.02 -12.74 1.46
C LYS A 121 -0.09 -13.36 2.31
N HIS A 122 -0.86 -12.52 3.02
CA HIS A 122 -1.98 -12.93 3.85
C HIS A 122 -3.28 -12.30 3.33
N GLU A 123 -4.38 -12.98 3.53
CA GLU A 123 -5.70 -12.54 3.09
C GLU A 123 -6.13 -11.23 3.75
N VAL A 124 -6.83 -10.40 2.99
CA VAL A 124 -7.50 -9.17 3.40
C VAL A 124 -9.00 -9.44 3.35
N VAL A 125 -9.56 -10.00 4.42
CA VAL A 125 -10.95 -10.47 4.45
C VAL A 125 -11.93 -9.29 4.56
N ASP A 126 -11.60 -8.26 5.35
CA ASP A 126 -12.47 -7.11 5.59
C ASP A 126 -12.67 -6.27 4.32
N ALA A 127 -13.94 -6.01 4.00
CA ALA A 127 -14.33 -5.28 2.79
C ALA A 127 -13.92 -3.80 2.83
N GLY A 128 -13.93 -3.17 4.01
CA GLY A 128 -13.51 -1.78 4.20
C GLY A 128 -12.01 -1.62 4.00
N MET A 129 -11.21 -2.54 4.53
CA MET A 129 -9.75 -2.56 4.31
C MET A 129 -9.43 -2.77 2.83
N ARG A 130 -10.12 -3.69 2.14
CA ARG A 130 -9.97 -3.86 0.69
C ARG A 130 -10.31 -2.60 -0.09
N ALA A 131 -11.38 -1.90 0.27
CA ALA A 131 -11.76 -0.64 -0.37
C ALA A 131 -10.71 0.46 -0.16
N ASN A 132 -10.15 0.57 1.05
CA ASN A 132 -9.09 1.54 1.35
C ASN A 132 -7.81 1.25 0.56
N ILE A 133 -7.39 -0.02 0.48
CA ILE A 133 -6.26 -0.45 -0.34
C ILE A 133 -6.51 -0.10 -1.81
N GLN A 134 -7.68 -0.45 -2.35
CA GLN A 134 -8.03 -0.15 -3.74
C GLN A 134 -8.02 1.36 -4.03
N LYS A 135 -8.50 2.18 -3.11
CA LYS A 135 -8.50 3.65 -3.22
C LYS A 135 -7.08 4.24 -3.22
N ALA A 136 -6.13 3.60 -2.54
CA ALA A 136 -4.74 4.02 -2.49
C ALA A 136 -3.95 3.68 -3.75
N MET A 137 -4.52 2.88 -4.67
CA MET A 137 -3.86 2.49 -5.92
C MET A 137 -4.09 3.51 -7.03
N GLN A 138 -3.03 3.78 -7.78
CA GLN A 138 -3.02 4.61 -8.98
C GLN A 138 -2.46 3.81 -10.15
N ILE A 139 -2.97 4.05 -11.35
CA ILE A 139 -2.50 3.41 -12.57
C ILE A 139 -2.44 4.41 -13.72
N ASP A 140 -1.33 4.39 -14.44
CA ASP A 140 -1.11 5.15 -15.67
C ASP A 140 -1.00 4.18 -16.84
N VAL A 141 -1.79 4.38 -17.88
CA VAL A 141 -1.85 3.53 -19.07
C VAL A 141 -1.65 4.36 -20.32
N SER A 142 -0.64 4.02 -21.12
CA SER A 142 -0.31 4.72 -22.36
C SER A 142 -0.16 3.75 -23.55
N PRO A 143 -0.96 3.86 -24.62
CA PRO A 143 -2.10 4.79 -24.80
C PRO A 143 -3.24 4.49 -23.81
N LYS A 144 -4.01 5.52 -23.45
CA LYS A 144 -5.09 5.40 -22.44
C LYS A 144 -6.10 4.31 -22.85
N GLN A 145 -6.44 3.46 -21.90
CA GLN A 145 -7.50 2.45 -22.01
C GLN A 145 -8.34 2.48 -20.72
N GLU A 146 -9.63 2.27 -20.85
CA GLU A 146 -10.55 2.14 -19.74
C GLU A 146 -10.39 0.78 -19.06
N GLY A 147 -10.51 0.75 -17.74
CA GLY A 147 -10.45 -0.47 -16.95
C GLY A 147 -10.81 -0.19 -15.50
N SER A 148 -10.75 -1.23 -14.67
CA SER A 148 -11.13 -1.13 -13.26
C SER A 148 -10.29 -2.05 -12.37
N TRP A 149 -10.17 -1.64 -11.11
CA TRP A 149 -9.68 -2.47 -10.03
C TRP A 149 -10.77 -3.44 -9.55
N GLY A 150 -10.37 -4.64 -9.18
CA GLY A 150 -11.24 -5.64 -8.57
C GLY A 150 -10.43 -6.70 -7.84
N TRP A 151 -10.99 -7.23 -6.75
CA TRP A 151 -10.39 -8.33 -6.03
C TRP A 151 -10.79 -9.65 -6.68
N LEU A 152 -9.80 -10.47 -7.08
CA LEU A 152 -10.02 -11.84 -7.58
C LEU A 152 -10.40 -12.76 -6.43
N ASP A 153 -9.68 -12.64 -5.34
CA ASP A 153 -9.89 -13.33 -4.07
C ASP A 153 -9.46 -12.39 -2.91
N HIS A 154 -9.35 -12.92 -1.70
CA HIS A 154 -8.94 -12.12 -0.54
C HIS A 154 -7.45 -11.75 -0.52
N SER A 155 -6.63 -12.27 -1.43
CA SER A 155 -5.19 -12.06 -1.48
C SER A 155 -4.69 -11.38 -2.75
N GLN A 156 -5.56 -11.22 -3.77
CA GLN A 156 -5.16 -10.67 -5.06
C GLN A 156 -6.07 -9.52 -5.51
N LEU A 157 -5.51 -8.31 -5.56
CA LEU A 157 -6.13 -7.15 -6.18
C LEU A 157 -5.63 -7.06 -7.62
N MET A 158 -6.54 -6.94 -8.59
CA MET A 158 -6.21 -6.85 -10.01
C MET A 158 -6.81 -5.60 -10.64
N TRP A 159 -6.10 -5.05 -11.63
CA TRP A 159 -6.67 -4.12 -12.57
C TRP A 159 -6.71 -4.73 -13.96
N ARG A 160 -7.84 -4.64 -14.61
CA ARG A 160 -8.03 -5.16 -15.97
C ARG A 160 -8.59 -4.06 -16.88
N PRO A 161 -8.07 -3.95 -18.12
CA PRO A 161 -8.73 -3.14 -19.13
C PRO A 161 -10.08 -3.78 -19.49
N LYS A 162 -11.00 -2.96 -19.97
CA LYS A 162 -12.33 -3.40 -20.45
C LYS A 162 -12.20 -4.43 -21.58
N ASP A 163 -11.27 -4.18 -22.50
CA ASP A 163 -10.91 -5.07 -23.60
C ASP A 163 -9.47 -5.57 -23.38
N PHE A 164 -8.93 -6.37 -24.31
CA PHE A 164 -7.51 -6.68 -24.30
C PHE A 164 -6.64 -5.43 -24.38
N TRP A 165 -5.45 -5.50 -23.82
CA TRP A 165 -4.45 -4.46 -24.02
C TRP A 165 -4.15 -4.26 -25.53
N LYS A 166 -3.95 -3.04 -25.93
CA LYS A 166 -3.32 -2.74 -27.21
C LYS A 166 -1.85 -3.15 -27.17
N ALA A 167 -1.34 -3.77 -28.24
CA ALA A 167 0.08 -4.08 -28.35
C ALA A 167 0.94 -2.81 -28.16
N GLY A 168 2.05 -2.94 -27.42
CA GLY A 168 2.95 -1.84 -27.12
C GLY A 168 2.50 -0.94 -25.96
N THR A 169 1.32 -1.18 -25.34
CA THR A 169 0.85 -0.39 -24.18
C THR A 169 1.87 -0.45 -23.05
N LYS A 170 2.18 0.71 -22.46
CA LYS A 170 2.96 0.85 -21.24
C LYS A 170 2.02 1.07 -20.05
N VAL A 171 2.26 0.34 -18.98
CA VAL A 171 1.47 0.40 -17.75
C VAL A 171 2.39 0.69 -16.58
N SER A 172 2.07 1.71 -15.80
CA SER A 172 2.75 2.04 -14.55
C SER A 172 1.76 2.06 -13.40
N VAL A 173 2.13 1.49 -12.27
CA VAL A 173 1.28 1.35 -11.09
C VAL A 173 2.00 1.92 -9.89
N ARG A 174 1.27 2.68 -9.08
CA ARG A 174 1.73 3.19 -7.79
C ARG A 174 0.64 2.97 -6.75
N GLY A 175 1.04 2.66 -5.53
CA GLY A 175 0.13 2.50 -4.40
C GLY A 175 0.79 2.87 -3.09
N LYS A 176 0.19 3.81 -2.35
CA LYS A 176 0.61 4.21 -1.01
C LYS A 176 0.00 3.25 0.01
N LEU A 177 0.60 2.08 0.16
CA LEU A 177 0.06 0.98 0.97
C LEU A 177 0.74 0.83 2.32
N THR A 178 1.98 1.33 2.49
CA THR A 178 2.73 1.18 3.74
C THR A 178 1.94 1.69 4.93
N GLY A 179 1.73 0.82 5.92
CA GLY A 179 0.98 1.12 7.13
C GLY A 179 -0.53 1.02 6.99
N LEU A 180 -1.10 0.69 5.83
CA LEU A 180 -2.53 0.39 5.72
C LEU A 180 -2.85 -0.94 6.40
N PRO A 181 -3.93 -1.00 7.20
CA PRO A 181 -4.35 -2.25 7.83
C PRO A 181 -4.85 -3.25 6.78
N THR A 182 -4.45 -4.49 6.93
CA THR A 182 -4.88 -5.64 6.11
C THR A 182 -5.64 -6.68 6.93
N SER A 183 -5.59 -6.57 8.26
CA SER A 183 -6.45 -7.24 9.24
C SER A 183 -6.43 -6.42 10.55
N SER A 184 -7.11 -6.89 11.58
CA SER A 184 -7.10 -6.26 12.92
C SER A 184 -5.69 -6.18 13.56
N HIS A 185 -4.73 -6.95 13.07
CA HIS A 185 -3.37 -7.05 13.63
C HIS A 185 -2.28 -7.21 12.57
N ARG A 186 -2.57 -6.84 11.29
CA ARG A 186 -1.60 -6.84 10.20
C ARG A 186 -1.68 -5.59 9.35
N TRP A 187 -0.52 -5.12 8.92
CA TRP A 187 -0.38 -3.93 8.07
C TRP A 187 0.49 -4.22 6.85
N ALA A 188 0.23 -3.52 5.75
CA ALA A 188 1.05 -3.62 4.56
C ALA A 188 2.47 -3.09 4.83
N THR A 189 3.49 -3.75 4.28
CA THR A 189 4.91 -3.49 4.59
C THR A 189 5.54 -2.40 3.76
N ARG A 190 5.00 -2.15 2.56
CA ARG A 190 5.62 -1.23 1.60
C ARG A 190 4.61 -0.66 0.62
N ASP A 191 4.99 0.47 0.05
CA ASP A 191 4.33 1.04 -1.12
C ASP A 191 4.59 0.15 -2.34
N ILE A 192 3.67 0.20 -3.30
CA ILE A 192 3.82 -0.47 -4.58
C ILE A 192 4.26 0.57 -5.61
N GLU A 193 5.30 0.24 -6.35
CA GLU A 193 5.71 0.91 -7.56
C GLU A 193 6.21 -0.15 -8.54
N GLY A 194 5.67 -0.12 -9.77
CA GLY A 194 6.06 -1.07 -10.79
C GLY A 194 5.46 -0.73 -12.13
N SER A 195 6.01 -1.32 -13.18
CA SER A 195 5.58 -1.09 -14.56
C SER A 195 5.76 -2.35 -15.39
N PHE A 196 5.04 -2.45 -16.50
CA PHE A 196 5.30 -3.43 -17.53
C PHE A 196 4.96 -2.88 -18.92
N GLN A 197 5.41 -3.58 -19.94
CA GLN A 197 5.06 -3.30 -21.32
C GLN A 197 4.31 -4.48 -21.93
N VAL A 198 3.24 -4.17 -22.67
CA VAL A 198 2.49 -5.17 -23.41
C VAL A 198 3.21 -5.46 -24.72
N GLY A 199 3.49 -6.71 -24.98
CA GLY A 199 4.11 -7.17 -26.22
C GLY A 199 3.12 -7.25 -27.40
N ASP A 200 3.49 -8.01 -28.41
CA ASP A 200 2.64 -8.27 -29.57
C ASP A 200 1.31 -8.94 -29.18
N ALA A 201 0.26 -8.54 -29.86
CA ALA A 201 -1.05 -9.19 -29.73
C ALA A 201 -1.01 -10.60 -30.35
N ARG A 202 -0.83 -11.61 -29.51
CA ARG A 202 -0.86 -13.01 -29.93
C ARG A 202 -2.15 -13.67 -29.46
N ILE A 203 -2.95 -14.17 -30.41
CA ILE A 203 -4.23 -14.84 -30.13
C ILE A 203 -4.24 -16.16 -30.86
N VAL A 204 -4.67 -17.20 -30.17
CA VAL A 204 -4.90 -18.52 -30.77
C VAL A 204 -6.40 -18.77 -30.80
N LYS A 205 -6.93 -19.10 -31.96
CA LYS A 205 -8.34 -19.50 -32.15
C LYS A 205 -8.41 -20.93 -32.63
N ILE A 206 -9.11 -21.79 -31.89
CA ILE A 206 -9.34 -23.19 -32.24
C ILE A 206 -10.77 -23.29 -32.77
N TYR A 207 -10.89 -23.78 -34.00
CA TYR A 207 -12.17 -24.02 -34.68
C TYR A 207 -12.45 -25.52 -34.67
N ILE A 208 -13.28 -25.92 -33.72
CA ILE A 208 -13.61 -27.34 -33.47
C ILE A 208 -14.18 -28.00 -34.72
N ASP A 209 -15.16 -27.34 -35.36
CA ASP A 209 -15.86 -27.85 -36.55
C ASP A 209 -14.96 -27.97 -37.79
N LYS A 210 -13.86 -27.22 -37.80
CA LYS A 210 -12.94 -27.17 -38.94
C LYS A 210 -11.64 -27.90 -38.68
N HIS A 211 -11.50 -28.52 -37.49
CA HIS A 211 -10.29 -29.22 -37.06
C HIS A 211 -9.00 -28.42 -37.31
N LYS A 212 -9.05 -27.11 -37.05
CA LYS A 212 -7.90 -26.25 -37.25
C LYS A 212 -7.71 -25.25 -36.12
N MET A 213 -6.48 -24.82 -35.97
CA MET A 213 -6.06 -23.76 -35.04
C MET A 213 -5.36 -22.66 -35.84
N ASP A 214 -5.85 -21.44 -35.76
CA ASP A 214 -5.19 -20.27 -36.36
C ASP A 214 -4.46 -19.48 -35.26
N VAL A 215 -3.17 -19.17 -35.51
CA VAL A 215 -2.36 -18.31 -34.65
C VAL A 215 -2.34 -16.92 -35.28
N PHE A 216 -2.80 -15.95 -34.53
CA PHE A 216 -2.80 -14.53 -34.93
C PHE A 216 -1.66 -13.81 -34.24
N GLN A 217 -0.99 -12.92 -34.97
CA GLN A 217 -0.08 -11.92 -34.41
C GLN A 217 -0.48 -10.55 -34.98
N ASN A 218 -0.76 -9.62 -34.08
CA ASN A 218 -1.21 -8.26 -34.43
C ASN A 218 -2.36 -8.24 -35.46
N GLY A 219 -3.33 -9.15 -35.28
CA GLY A 219 -4.53 -9.27 -36.12
C GLY A 219 -4.35 -10.07 -37.44
N LYS A 220 -3.13 -10.47 -37.79
CA LYS A 220 -2.85 -11.27 -38.99
C LYS A 220 -2.65 -12.73 -38.62
N ILE A 221 -3.16 -13.68 -39.43
CA ILE A 221 -2.87 -15.10 -39.29
C ILE A 221 -1.43 -15.32 -39.71
N VAL A 222 -0.59 -15.80 -38.78
CA VAL A 222 0.81 -16.14 -39.04
C VAL A 222 1.02 -17.65 -39.16
N ARG A 223 0.08 -18.46 -38.68
CA ARG A 223 0.15 -19.91 -38.79
C ARG A 223 -1.25 -20.51 -38.69
N THR A 224 -1.53 -21.52 -39.51
CA THR A 224 -2.67 -22.42 -39.39
C THR A 224 -2.16 -23.83 -39.16
N ILE A 225 -2.71 -24.52 -38.15
CA ILE A 225 -2.29 -25.86 -37.73
C ILE A 225 -3.52 -26.78 -37.73
N PRO A 226 -3.51 -27.93 -38.42
CA PRO A 226 -4.54 -28.94 -38.24
C PRO A 226 -4.47 -29.51 -36.82
N VAL A 227 -5.63 -29.68 -36.19
CA VAL A 227 -5.71 -30.18 -34.79
C VAL A 227 -6.77 -31.27 -34.68
N THR A 228 -6.58 -32.20 -33.77
CA THR A 228 -7.62 -33.15 -33.35
C THR A 228 -8.48 -32.50 -32.27
N THR A 229 -9.79 -32.51 -32.47
CA THR A 229 -10.75 -31.86 -31.55
C THR A 229 -11.63 -32.89 -30.80
N GLY A 230 -11.16 -34.13 -30.71
CA GLY A 230 -11.87 -35.24 -30.09
C GLY A 230 -12.93 -35.88 -30.99
N LYS A 231 -13.49 -37.00 -30.54
CA LYS A 231 -14.57 -37.69 -31.23
C LYS A 231 -15.92 -37.12 -30.80
N PRO A 232 -16.90 -36.89 -31.69
CA PRO A 232 -18.25 -36.49 -31.32
C PRO A 232 -18.82 -37.39 -30.22
N GLY A 233 -19.34 -36.79 -29.14
CA GLY A 233 -19.93 -37.52 -28.00
C GLY A 233 -18.94 -38.02 -26.94
N ALA A 234 -17.63 -37.85 -27.12
CA ALA A 234 -16.64 -38.13 -26.09
C ALA A 234 -16.37 -36.86 -25.26
N SER A 235 -16.60 -36.92 -23.95
CA SER A 235 -16.20 -35.86 -23.01
C SER A 235 -14.69 -35.97 -22.76
N THR A 236 -13.93 -34.98 -23.21
CA THR A 236 -12.53 -34.81 -22.81
C THR A 236 -12.48 -33.83 -21.65
N THR A 237 -12.58 -34.32 -20.42
CA THR A 237 -12.30 -33.55 -19.21
C THR A 237 -10.82 -33.70 -18.90
N THR A 238 -10.04 -32.64 -19.09
CA THR A 238 -8.73 -32.54 -18.46
C THR A 238 -8.97 -32.18 -16.99
N ARG A 239 -8.57 -33.08 -16.09
CA ARG A 239 -8.49 -32.80 -14.66
C ARG A 239 -7.21 -32.04 -14.33
#